data_ffdd8e3167f37d1dd94fd8e16a49e094
#
_entry.id   ffdd8e3167f37d1dd94fd8e16a49e094
#
_cell.length_a   1.000
_cell.length_b   1.000
_cell.length_c   1.000
_cell.angle_alpha   90.00
_cell.angle_beta   90.00
_cell.angle_gamma   90.00
#
_symmetry.space_group_name_H-M   'P 1'
#
loop_
_entity.id
_entity.type
_entity.pdbx_description
1 polymer ?
#
loop_
_entity_poly.entity_id
_entity_poly.type
_entity_poly.pdbx_seq_one_letter_code
_entity_poly.pdbx_strand_id
1 'polypeptide(L)'
;MPLELKICGINSINIIETILQNGGCQYLGFVFYPPSPRNLSIDQSKKLTSLVPLSIKKVAVLVDPESNFIEKVKDQFDYLQIYNSSPSKVNALKLLSNKKIIQAIKIKKKSDVDLYKQYIGIADEFLFDSAAMENSSTFNWDYLKDIKIKSWFLAGGININNIDEASKISEKIDISSALEDNPGIKSEKKIFDFLKKMQKL
;
A
#
# COMPACT_ATOMS: atom_id res chain seq x y z
N MET A 1 5.18 19.09 -0.96
CA MET A 1 3.76 18.74 -0.63
C MET A 1 3.76 18.08 0.74
N PRO A 2 2.66 18.09 1.51
CA PRO A 2 2.63 17.35 2.76
C PRO A 2 2.82 15.85 2.51
N LEU A 3 3.50 15.18 3.43
CA LEU A 3 3.77 13.75 3.37
C LEU A 3 2.45 12.96 3.46
N GLU A 4 2.20 12.08 2.50
CA GLU A 4 1.03 11.21 2.48
C GLU A 4 1.36 9.82 3.04
N LEU A 5 0.49 9.31 3.90
CA LEU A 5 0.63 8.01 4.54
C LEU A 5 -0.41 7.02 4.05
N LYS A 6 0.04 5.83 3.69
CA LYS A 6 -0.78 4.63 3.52
C LYS A 6 -0.46 3.62 4.63
N ILE A 7 -1.49 3.14 5.33
CA ILE A 7 -1.38 2.02 6.27
C ILE A 7 -1.98 0.79 5.60
N CYS A 8 -1.15 -0.24 5.39
CA CYS A 8 -1.51 -1.44 4.66
C CYS A 8 -1.79 -2.63 5.58
N GLY A 9 -2.72 -3.51 5.18
CA GLY A 9 -3.08 -4.72 5.92
C GLY A 9 -4.07 -4.46 7.05
N ILE A 10 -5.06 -3.61 6.80
CA ILE A 10 -6.16 -3.34 7.73
C ILE A 10 -7.11 -4.53 7.76
N ASN A 11 -7.35 -5.08 8.96
CA ASN A 11 -8.18 -6.26 9.14
C ASN A 11 -9.05 -6.26 10.42
N SER A 12 -9.09 -5.15 11.15
CA SER A 12 -9.97 -5.01 12.32
C SER A 12 -10.59 -3.61 12.43
N ILE A 13 -11.74 -3.54 13.08
CA ILE A 13 -12.50 -2.30 13.30
C ILE A 13 -11.72 -1.36 14.22
N ASN A 14 -11.19 -1.84 15.34
CA ASN A 14 -10.47 -1.03 16.32
C ASN A 14 -9.29 -0.29 15.69
N ILE A 15 -8.62 -0.91 14.72
CA ILE A 15 -7.51 -0.29 13.98
C ILE A 15 -8.00 0.88 13.13
N ILE A 16 -9.15 0.73 12.45
CA ILE A 16 -9.75 1.82 11.69
C ILE A 16 -10.11 2.98 12.64
N GLU A 17 -10.76 2.68 13.75
CA GLU A 17 -11.14 3.67 14.77
C GLU A 17 -9.91 4.41 15.32
N THR A 18 -8.85 3.69 15.66
CA THR A 18 -7.58 4.28 16.12
C THR A 18 -6.99 5.24 15.07
N ILE A 19 -7.00 4.85 13.79
CA ILE A 19 -6.51 5.71 12.71
C ILE A 19 -7.38 6.95 12.55
N LEU A 20 -8.69 6.80 12.56
CA LEU A 20 -9.63 7.92 12.40
C LEU A 20 -9.55 8.93 13.53
N GLN A 21 -9.42 8.45 14.77
CA GLN A 21 -9.28 9.32 15.97
C GLN A 21 -7.99 10.15 15.95
N ASN A 22 -6.91 9.62 15.38
CA ASN A 22 -5.61 10.30 15.36
C ASN A 22 -5.35 11.09 14.08
N GLY A 23 -6.05 10.80 12.99
CA GLY A 23 -5.84 11.44 11.69
C GLY A 23 -4.47 11.14 11.06
N GLY A 24 -4.12 11.88 10.00
CA GLY A 24 -2.78 11.80 9.38
C GLY A 24 -2.57 10.63 8.41
N CYS A 25 -3.62 9.87 8.09
CA CYS A 25 -3.55 8.77 7.13
C CYS A 25 -4.48 9.06 5.94
N GLN A 26 -3.96 8.94 4.71
CA GLN A 26 -4.69 9.23 3.49
C GLN A 26 -5.16 7.98 2.75
N TYR A 27 -4.52 6.81 2.99
CA TYR A 27 -4.85 5.57 2.31
C TYR A 27 -4.88 4.40 3.29
N LEU A 28 -5.89 3.52 3.16
CA LEU A 28 -5.97 2.25 3.88
C LEU A 28 -5.92 1.08 2.90
N GLY A 29 -5.00 0.15 3.14
CA GLY A 29 -4.80 -1.05 2.31
C GLY A 29 -5.48 -2.28 2.90
N PHE A 30 -6.27 -2.98 2.08
CA PHE A 30 -7.01 -4.21 2.40
C PHE A 30 -6.49 -5.34 1.52
N VAL A 31 -5.96 -6.39 2.11
CA VAL A 31 -5.21 -7.43 1.38
C VAL A 31 -6.12 -8.58 0.98
N PHE A 32 -6.06 -8.94 -0.31
CA PHE A 32 -6.69 -10.12 -0.88
C PHE A 32 -5.62 -11.02 -1.49
N TYR A 33 -4.94 -11.75 -0.62
CA TYR A 33 -3.92 -12.71 -0.97
C TYR A 33 -3.88 -13.83 0.07
N PRO A 34 -4.46 -15.02 -0.20
CA PRO A 34 -4.63 -16.08 0.80
C PRO A 34 -3.37 -16.48 1.58
N PRO A 35 -2.15 -16.48 1.00
CA PRO A 35 -0.93 -16.75 1.77
C PRO A 35 -0.56 -15.65 2.78
N SER A 36 -1.14 -14.46 2.69
CA SER A 36 -0.86 -13.37 3.62
C SER A 36 -1.61 -13.53 4.93
N PRO A 37 -0.97 -13.31 6.11
CA PRO A 37 -1.66 -13.28 7.40
C PRO A 37 -2.66 -12.11 7.52
N ARG A 38 -2.63 -11.16 6.56
CA ARG A 38 -3.52 -9.99 6.47
C ARG A 38 -4.68 -10.20 5.50
N ASN A 39 -4.81 -11.42 4.95
CA ASN A 39 -5.82 -11.72 3.94
C ASN A 39 -7.23 -11.54 4.49
N LEU A 40 -8.11 -10.97 3.68
CA LEU A 40 -9.52 -10.76 3.99
C LEU A 40 -10.42 -11.55 3.03
N SER A 41 -11.56 -11.98 3.54
CA SER A 41 -12.69 -12.35 2.68
C SER A 41 -13.40 -11.09 2.14
N ILE A 42 -14.20 -11.25 1.09
CA ILE A 42 -15.01 -10.15 0.53
C ILE A 42 -15.96 -9.58 1.58
N ASP A 43 -16.57 -10.43 2.40
CA ASP A 43 -17.54 -9.98 3.43
C ASP A 43 -16.86 -9.23 4.59
N GLN A 44 -15.65 -9.68 4.99
CA GLN A 44 -14.85 -8.93 5.95
C GLN A 44 -14.46 -7.56 5.40
N SER A 45 -14.01 -7.49 4.15
CA SER A 45 -13.62 -6.22 3.54
C SER A 45 -14.81 -5.26 3.41
N LYS A 46 -16.01 -5.74 3.06
CA LYS A 46 -17.23 -4.91 3.01
C LYS A 46 -17.53 -4.25 4.36
N LYS A 47 -17.45 -5.02 5.45
CA LYS A 47 -17.67 -4.50 6.81
C LYS A 47 -16.65 -3.43 7.17
N LEU A 48 -15.37 -3.66 6.87
CA LEU A 48 -14.29 -2.73 7.20
C LEU A 48 -14.33 -1.47 6.34
N THR A 49 -14.51 -1.61 5.02
CA THR A 49 -14.52 -0.47 4.09
C THR A 49 -15.72 0.45 4.28
N SER A 50 -16.85 -0.06 4.79
CA SER A 50 -18.03 0.77 5.12
C SER A 50 -17.79 1.75 6.28
N LEU A 51 -16.79 1.50 7.13
CA LEU A 51 -16.41 2.37 8.24
C LEU A 51 -15.42 3.47 7.83
N VAL A 52 -14.82 3.37 6.65
CA VAL A 52 -13.80 4.30 6.18
C VAL A 52 -14.47 5.50 5.51
N PRO A 53 -14.25 6.74 5.99
CA PRO A 53 -14.83 7.93 5.40
C PRO A 53 -14.28 8.21 4.00
N LEU A 54 -15.04 8.95 3.19
CA LEU A 54 -14.67 9.30 1.80
C LEU A 54 -13.37 10.10 1.68
N SER A 55 -12.95 10.75 2.75
CA SER A 55 -11.68 11.50 2.80
C SER A 55 -10.44 10.59 2.79
N ILE A 56 -10.58 9.30 3.13
CA ILE A 56 -9.50 8.31 3.11
C ILE A 56 -9.70 7.36 1.93
N LYS A 57 -8.67 7.17 1.13
CA LYS A 57 -8.68 6.30 -0.05
C LYS A 57 -8.56 4.83 0.35
N LYS A 58 -9.47 4.02 -0.12
CA LYS A 58 -9.50 2.57 0.09
C LYS A 58 -8.76 1.86 -1.04
N VAL A 59 -7.78 1.06 -0.70
CA VAL A 59 -6.89 0.37 -1.65
C VAL A 59 -7.04 -1.14 -1.50
N ALA A 60 -7.51 -1.82 -2.54
CA ALA A 60 -7.45 -3.30 -2.62
C ALA A 60 -6.03 -3.71 -2.99
N VAL A 61 -5.38 -4.52 -2.16
CA VAL A 61 -4.02 -5.03 -2.40
C VAL A 61 -4.10 -6.47 -2.90
N LEU A 62 -3.58 -6.69 -4.08
CA LEU A 62 -3.83 -7.86 -4.91
C LEU A 62 -2.54 -8.42 -5.50
N VAL A 63 -2.43 -9.73 -5.58
CA VAL A 63 -1.32 -10.43 -6.24
C VAL A 63 -1.87 -11.24 -7.39
N ASP A 64 -1.56 -10.84 -8.62
CA ASP A 64 -1.99 -11.44 -9.88
C ASP A 64 -3.48 -11.83 -9.93
N PRO A 65 -4.40 -10.88 -9.64
CA PRO A 65 -5.82 -11.18 -9.45
C PRO A 65 -6.50 -11.60 -10.76
N GLU A 66 -7.53 -12.44 -10.63
CA GLU A 66 -8.43 -12.77 -11.71
C GLU A 66 -9.51 -11.71 -11.92
N SER A 67 -9.96 -11.53 -13.17
CA SER A 67 -10.98 -10.52 -13.53
C SER A 67 -12.29 -10.71 -12.78
N ASN A 68 -12.73 -11.95 -12.60
CA ASN A 68 -13.97 -12.27 -11.86
C ASN A 68 -13.90 -11.89 -10.37
N PHE A 69 -12.69 -11.88 -9.78
CA PHE A 69 -12.50 -11.41 -8.41
C PHE A 69 -12.63 -9.88 -8.35
N ILE A 70 -12.01 -9.18 -9.30
CA ILE A 70 -12.09 -7.71 -9.39
C ILE A 70 -13.55 -7.25 -9.52
N GLU A 71 -14.35 -7.91 -10.36
CA GLU A 71 -15.78 -7.62 -10.51
C GLU A 71 -16.55 -7.65 -9.16
N LYS A 72 -16.16 -8.54 -8.25
CA LYS A 72 -16.83 -8.71 -6.95
C LYS A 72 -16.44 -7.65 -5.91
N VAL A 73 -15.26 -7.03 -6.06
CA VAL A 73 -14.70 -6.15 -5.02
C VAL A 73 -14.56 -4.70 -5.46
N LYS A 74 -14.50 -4.38 -6.76
CA LYS A 74 -14.15 -3.07 -7.30
C LYS A 74 -14.93 -1.90 -6.69
N ASP A 75 -16.21 -2.08 -6.39
CA ASP A 75 -17.07 -1.00 -5.90
C ASP A 75 -16.79 -0.57 -4.45
N GLN A 76 -16.02 -1.38 -3.72
CA GLN A 76 -15.59 -1.08 -2.36
C GLN A 76 -14.35 -0.18 -2.30
N PHE A 77 -13.62 -0.02 -3.43
CA PHE A 77 -12.28 0.56 -3.44
C PHE A 77 -12.14 1.73 -4.42
N ASP A 78 -11.22 2.64 -4.09
CA ASP A 78 -10.81 3.75 -4.94
C ASP A 78 -9.63 3.36 -5.84
N TYR A 79 -8.74 2.48 -5.33
CA TYR A 79 -7.53 2.00 -5.99
C TYR A 79 -7.42 0.48 -5.95
N LEU A 80 -6.80 -0.07 -7.00
CA LEU A 80 -6.28 -1.44 -7.02
C LEU A 80 -4.75 -1.36 -7.00
N GLN A 81 -4.13 -1.89 -5.94
CA GLN A 81 -2.68 -2.07 -5.86
C GLN A 81 -2.34 -3.48 -6.32
N ILE A 82 -1.60 -3.59 -7.42
CA ILE A 82 -1.39 -4.87 -8.10
C ILE A 82 0.09 -5.25 -8.06
N TYR A 83 0.34 -6.49 -7.64
CA TYR A 83 1.64 -7.15 -7.68
C TYR A 83 1.65 -8.25 -8.76
N ASN A 84 2.81 -8.52 -9.36
CA ASN A 84 3.11 -9.70 -10.19
C ASN A 84 2.23 -9.92 -11.44
N SER A 85 1.50 -8.93 -11.91
CA SER A 85 0.73 -9.03 -13.16
C SER A 85 1.47 -8.39 -14.33
N SER A 86 1.29 -8.89 -15.54
CA SER A 86 1.86 -8.28 -16.75
C SER A 86 1.21 -6.93 -17.07
N PRO A 87 1.87 -6.03 -17.82
CA PRO A 87 1.29 -4.75 -18.23
C PRO A 87 -0.05 -4.91 -18.96
N SER A 88 -0.19 -5.90 -19.82
CA SER A 88 -1.43 -6.17 -20.55
C SER A 88 -2.57 -6.57 -19.61
N LYS A 89 -2.28 -7.43 -18.59
CA LYS A 89 -3.27 -7.82 -17.57
C LYS A 89 -3.67 -6.62 -16.72
N VAL A 90 -2.71 -5.81 -16.26
CA VAL A 90 -2.99 -4.60 -15.46
C VAL A 90 -3.87 -3.62 -16.23
N ASN A 91 -3.60 -3.41 -17.54
CA ASN A 91 -4.44 -2.56 -18.39
C ASN A 91 -5.86 -3.10 -18.52
N ALA A 92 -6.02 -4.41 -18.74
CA ALA A 92 -7.33 -5.05 -18.80
C ALA A 92 -8.11 -4.88 -17.49
N LEU A 93 -7.45 -5.07 -16.33
CA LEU A 93 -8.07 -4.88 -15.01
C LEU A 93 -8.45 -3.41 -14.75
N LYS A 94 -7.63 -2.46 -15.20
CA LYS A 94 -7.95 -1.03 -15.13
C LYS A 94 -9.22 -0.70 -15.90
N LEU A 95 -9.32 -1.15 -17.15
CA LEU A 95 -10.50 -0.92 -18.00
C LEU A 95 -11.75 -1.59 -17.41
N LEU A 96 -11.62 -2.84 -16.93
CA LEU A 96 -12.72 -3.60 -16.31
C LEU A 96 -13.25 -2.92 -15.05
N SER A 97 -12.36 -2.46 -14.20
CA SER A 97 -12.74 -1.91 -12.88
C SER A 97 -13.12 -0.45 -12.93
N ASN A 98 -12.61 0.31 -13.89
CA ASN A 98 -12.63 1.78 -13.93
C ASN A 98 -12.06 2.40 -12.64
N LYS A 99 -11.04 1.74 -12.03
CA LYS A 99 -10.37 2.21 -10.82
C LYS A 99 -8.95 2.67 -11.11
N LYS A 100 -8.41 3.52 -10.25
CA LYS A 100 -7.00 3.90 -10.29
C LYS A 100 -6.10 2.71 -9.93
N ILE A 101 -4.96 2.61 -10.60
CA ILE A 101 -3.99 1.55 -10.40
C ILE A 101 -2.75 2.07 -9.66
N ILE A 102 -2.39 1.40 -8.58
CA ILE A 102 -1.06 1.48 -7.97
C ILE A 102 -0.30 0.23 -8.41
N GLN A 103 0.69 0.39 -9.30
CA GLN A 103 1.53 -0.75 -9.70
C GLN A 103 2.66 -0.93 -8.68
N ALA A 104 2.69 -2.06 -8.01
CA ALA A 104 3.74 -2.39 -7.07
C ALA A 104 4.92 -3.06 -7.78
N ILE A 105 6.12 -2.54 -7.52
CA ILE A 105 7.40 -3.01 -8.05
C ILE A 105 8.24 -3.54 -6.89
N LYS A 106 8.59 -4.81 -6.94
CA LYS A 106 9.47 -5.45 -5.94
C LYS A 106 10.93 -5.21 -6.27
N ILE A 107 11.68 -4.64 -5.33
CA ILE A 107 13.08 -4.29 -5.50
C ILE A 107 13.99 -5.24 -4.72
N LYS A 108 14.83 -5.99 -5.44
CA LYS A 108 15.96 -6.77 -4.91
C LYS A 108 17.30 -6.13 -5.25
N LYS A 109 17.41 -5.60 -6.47
CA LYS A 109 18.62 -5.01 -7.04
C LYS A 109 18.28 -3.74 -7.82
N LYS A 110 19.26 -2.91 -8.12
CA LYS A 110 19.06 -1.62 -8.80
C LYS A 110 18.29 -1.73 -10.12
N SER A 111 18.56 -2.78 -10.92
CA SER A 111 17.86 -2.95 -12.21
C SER A 111 16.36 -3.23 -12.11
N ASP A 112 15.87 -3.67 -10.92
CA ASP A 112 14.44 -3.95 -10.75
C ASP A 112 13.62 -2.65 -10.73
N VAL A 113 14.25 -1.52 -10.40
CA VAL A 113 13.60 -0.21 -10.41
C VAL A 113 13.03 0.08 -11.80
N ASP A 114 13.77 -0.23 -12.87
CA ASP A 114 13.37 0.06 -14.24
C ASP A 114 12.11 -0.69 -14.71
N LEU A 115 11.66 -1.70 -13.98
CA LEU A 115 10.44 -2.45 -14.29
C LEU A 115 9.19 -1.54 -14.32
N TYR A 116 9.17 -0.43 -13.55
CA TYR A 116 8.05 0.50 -13.58
C TYR A 116 7.80 1.08 -14.99
N LYS A 117 8.84 1.20 -15.82
CA LYS A 117 8.76 1.77 -17.17
C LYS A 117 7.77 1.03 -18.07
N GLN A 118 7.58 -0.28 -17.84
CA GLN A 118 6.65 -1.13 -18.59
C GLN A 118 5.18 -0.76 -18.32
N TYR A 119 4.88 -0.06 -17.23
CA TYR A 119 3.53 0.29 -16.80
C TYR A 119 3.24 1.79 -16.96
N ILE A 120 4.16 2.57 -17.55
CA ILE A 120 3.93 3.98 -17.88
C ILE A 120 2.76 4.09 -18.86
N GLY A 121 1.81 4.98 -18.57
CA GLY A 121 0.57 5.13 -19.35
C GLY A 121 -0.55 4.15 -18.96
N ILE A 122 -0.23 3.13 -18.14
CA ILE A 122 -1.20 2.16 -17.60
C ILE A 122 -1.49 2.47 -16.13
N ALA A 123 -0.45 2.43 -15.28
CA ALA A 123 -0.59 2.73 -13.86
C ALA A 123 -0.78 4.23 -13.61
N ASP A 124 -1.59 4.57 -12.62
CA ASP A 124 -1.80 5.95 -12.18
C ASP A 124 -0.74 6.34 -11.14
N GLU A 125 -0.31 5.38 -10.33
CA GLU A 125 0.73 5.54 -9.31
C GLU A 125 1.61 4.28 -9.24
N PHE A 126 2.78 4.43 -8.66
CA PHE A 126 3.72 3.34 -8.42
C PHE A 126 3.99 3.15 -6.94
N LEU A 127 4.36 1.94 -6.55
CA LEU A 127 4.82 1.62 -5.21
C LEU A 127 6.08 0.76 -5.32
N PHE A 128 7.18 1.23 -4.71
CA PHE A 128 8.43 0.48 -4.66
C PHE A 128 8.58 -0.19 -3.30
N ASP A 129 8.57 -1.51 -3.31
CA ASP A 129 8.56 -2.36 -2.12
C ASP A 129 9.80 -3.26 -2.09
N SER A 130 10.24 -3.61 -0.88
CA SER A 130 11.27 -4.65 -0.74
C SER A 130 10.73 -6.00 -1.24
N ALA A 131 11.61 -6.80 -1.81
CA ALA A 131 11.22 -8.13 -2.29
C ALA A 131 11.08 -9.17 -1.16
N ALA A 132 11.49 -8.84 0.05
CA ALA A 132 11.38 -9.69 1.22
C ALA A 132 9.93 -9.67 1.76
N MET A 133 9.12 -10.64 1.34
CA MET A 133 7.69 -10.71 1.70
C MET A 133 7.43 -10.96 3.19
N GLU A 134 8.37 -11.57 3.92
CA GLU A 134 8.17 -11.99 5.33
C GLU A 134 9.14 -11.32 6.31
N ASN A 135 10.31 -10.92 5.85
CA ASN A 135 11.29 -10.20 6.67
C ASN A 135 11.33 -8.76 6.18
N SER A 136 10.69 -7.86 6.91
CA SER A 136 10.56 -6.42 6.65
C SER A 136 11.92 -5.69 6.63
N SER A 137 12.83 -6.11 5.75
CA SER A 137 14.09 -5.42 5.51
C SER A 137 13.89 -4.33 4.45
N THR A 138 14.51 -3.19 4.66
CA THR A 138 14.63 -2.16 3.64
C THR A 138 15.51 -2.65 2.50
N PHE A 139 15.24 -2.20 1.28
CA PHE A 139 16.22 -2.26 0.19
C PHE A 139 17.06 -0.96 0.18
N ASN A 140 18.11 -0.92 -0.63
CA ASN A 140 18.91 0.31 -0.77
C ASN A 140 18.09 1.38 -1.52
N TRP A 141 17.63 2.38 -0.80
CA TRP A 141 16.79 3.48 -1.34
C TRP A 141 17.53 4.36 -2.34
N ASP A 142 18.87 4.36 -2.36
CA ASP A 142 19.65 5.05 -3.38
C ASP A 142 19.35 4.57 -4.82
N TYR A 143 18.78 3.36 -4.96
CA TYR A 143 18.32 2.88 -6.25
C TYR A 143 17.20 3.72 -6.87
N LEU A 144 16.47 4.48 -6.04
CA LEU A 144 15.34 5.29 -6.45
C LEU A 144 15.69 6.73 -6.86
N LYS A 145 16.95 7.17 -6.70
CA LYS A 145 17.38 8.55 -6.97
C LYS A 145 17.12 9.04 -8.40
N ASP A 146 17.16 8.12 -9.35
CA ASP A 146 17.04 8.44 -10.78
C ASP A 146 15.61 8.27 -11.33
N ILE A 147 14.62 8.04 -10.47
CA ILE A 147 13.21 7.86 -10.87
C ILE A 147 12.66 9.17 -11.42
N LYS A 148 12.05 9.11 -12.62
CA LYS A 148 11.50 10.28 -13.35
C LYS A 148 9.98 10.38 -13.28
N ILE A 149 9.34 9.80 -12.27
CA ILE A 149 7.90 9.92 -12.01
C ILE A 149 7.66 10.83 -10.81
N LYS A 150 6.59 11.65 -10.87
CA LYS A 150 6.36 12.72 -9.90
C LYS A 150 5.88 12.23 -8.54
N SER A 151 5.13 11.13 -8.50
CA SER A 151 4.47 10.67 -7.27
C SER A 151 4.47 9.15 -7.21
N TRP A 152 5.00 8.61 -6.11
CA TRP A 152 5.10 7.17 -5.89
C TRP A 152 5.26 6.87 -4.41
N PHE A 153 4.84 5.69 -4.00
CA PHE A 153 4.96 5.23 -2.62
C PHE A 153 6.30 4.54 -2.38
N LEU A 154 6.96 4.89 -1.29
CA LEU A 154 8.05 4.11 -0.73
C LEU A 154 7.48 3.12 0.27
N ALA A 155 7.80 1.84 0.10
CA ALA A 155 7.41 0.73 0.95
C ALA A 155 8.62 -0.14 1.32
N GLY A 156 8.39 -1.20 2.09
CA GLY A 156 9.40 -2.18 2.48
C GLY A 156 10.26 -1.75 3.66
N GLY A 157 9.99 -2.33 4.84
CA GLY A 157 10.77 -2.11 6.05
C GLY A 157 10.66 -0.73 6.69
N ILE A 158 9.71 0.10 6.24
CA ILE A 158 9.45 1.40 6.86
C ILE A 158 8.95 1.21 8.30
N ASN A 159 9.50 1.99 9.22
CA ASN A 159 9.19 1.94 10.64
C ASN A 159 9.48 3.29 11.32
N ILE A 160 9.20 3.40 12.62
CA ILE A 160 9.32 4.64 13.39
C ILE A 160 10.77 5.18 13.47
N ASN A 161 11.78 4.32 13.27
CA ASN A 161 13.19 4.71 13.40
C ASN A 161 13.76 5.23 12.07
N ASN A 162 13.18 4.86 10.91
CA ASN A 162 13.68 5.25 9.59
C ASN A 162 12.74 6.17 8.80
N ILE A 163 11.58 6.53 9.36
CA ILE A 163 10.61 7.38 8.67
C ILE A 163 11.17 8.78 8.35
N ASP A 164 12.02 9.36 9.20
CA ASP A 164 12.64 10.66 8.95
C ASP A 164 13.55 10.64 7.69
N GLU A 165 14.19 9.50 7.42
CA GLU A 165 14.98 9.30 6.21
C GLU A 165 14.08 9.01 5.00
N ALA A 166 13.10 8.11 5.17
CA ALA A 166 12.14 7.75 4.13
C ALA A 166 11.37 8.97 3.59
N SER A 167 10.99 9.90 4.46
CA SER A 167 10.26 11.11 4.11
C SER A 167 11.06 12.09 3.23
N LYS A 168 12.39 12.01 3.25
CA LYS A 168 13.25 12.79 2.36
C LYS A 168 13.37 12.18 0.96
N ILE A 169 12.98 10.93 0.80
CA ILE A 169 13.09 10.16 -0.44
C ILE A 169 11.78 10.17 -1.22
N SER A 170 10.65 10.03 -0.52
CA SER A 170 9.33 10.04 -1.13
C SER A 170 8.33 10.84 -0.30
N GLU A 171 7.44 11.54 -1.00
CA GLU A 171 6.31 12.25 -0.40
C GLU A 171 5.15 11.30 -0.03
N LYS A 172 5.22 10.01 -0.42
CA LYS A 172 4.21 8.99 -0.11
C LYS A 172 4.85 7.76 0.52
N ILE A 173 4.40 7.42 1.70
CA ILE A 173 4.92 6.29 2.49
C ILE A 173 3.85 5.22 2.62
N ASP A 174 4.23 3.96 2.40
CA ASP A 174 3.39 2.79 2.70
C ASP A 174 4.02 1.95 3.82
N ILE A 175 3.28 1.78 4.91
CA ILE A 175 3.73 1.03 6.08
C ILE A 175 2.77 -0.12 6.39
N SER A 176 3.31 -1.26 6.78
CA SER A 176 2.50 -2.43 7.15
C SER A 176 3.01 -3.14 8.40
N SER A 177 3.93 -4.08 8.26
CA SER A 177 4.36 -5.01 9.33
C SER A 177 4.98 -4.33 10.55
N ALA A 178 5.62 -3.18 10.39
CA ALA A 178 6.19 -2.43 11.51
C ALA A 178 5.12 -1.93 12.52
N LEU A 179 3.86 -1.87 12.10
CA LEU A 179 2.73 -1.52 12.96
C LEU A 179 2.02 -2.75 13.56
N GLU A 180 2.66 -3.92 13.55
CA GLU A 180 2.09 -5.17 14.03
C GLU A 180 2.80 -5.68 15.28
N ASP A 181 2.05 -6.28 16.21
CA ASP A 181 2.61 -7.01 17.36
C ASP A 181 2.98 -8.45 16.97
N ASN A 182 2.16 -9.06 16.11
CA ASN A 182 2.43 -10.34 15.47
C ASN A 182 2.02 -10.26 13.99
N PRO A 183 2.51 -11.12 13.10
CA PRO A 183 2.14 -11.13 11.70
C PRO A 183 0.62 -11.10 11.49
N GLY A 184 0.12 -10.04 10.83
CA GLY A 184 -1.30 -9.81 10.59
C GLY A 184 -2.08 -9.19 11.76
N ILE A 185 -1.47 -8.95 12.92
CA ILE A 185 -2.13 -8.35 14.09
C ILE A 185 -1.55 -6.94 14.32
N LYS A 186 -2.28 -5.93 13.89
CA LYS A 186 -1.92 -4.52 14.07
C LYS A 186 -2.00 -4.11 15.54
N SER A 187 -1.08 -3.26 15.95
CA SER A 187 -1.00 -2.67 17.29
C SER A 187 -1.55 -1.23 17.28
N GLU A 188 -2.61 -0.99 18.05
CA GLU A 188 -3.15 0.36 18.23
C GLU A 188 -2.08 1.33 18.75
N LYS A 189 -1.26 0.86 19.71
CA LYS A 189 -0.17 1.66 20.28
C LYS A 189 0.86 2.04 19.22
N LYS A 190 1.34 1.09 18.41
CA LYS A 190 2.34 1.36 17.37
C LYS A 190 1.78 2.30 16.29
N ILE A 191 0.51 2.15 15.95
CA ILE A 191 -0.17 3.07 15.01
C ILE A 191 -0.23 4.47 15.60
N PHE A 192 -0.68 4.62 16.85
CA PHE A 192 -0.72 5.90 17.54
C PHE A 192 0.66 6.57 17.57
N ASP A 193 1.69 5.85 18.03
CA ASP A 193 3.05 6.39 18.13
C ASP A 193 3.58 6.81 16.75
N PHE A 194 3.31 6.02 15.70
CA PHE A 194 3.73 6.33 14.34
C PHE A 194 3.00 7.56 13.77
N LEU A 195 1.68 7.66 13.94
CA LEU A 195 0.89 8.82 13.49
C LEU A 195 1.34 10.10 14.21
N LYS A 196 1.64 10.03 15.51
CA LYS A 196 2.22 11.17 16.25
C LYS A 196 3.59 11.58 15.74
N LYS A 197 4.42 10.63 15.30
CA LYS A 197 5.72 10.93 14.66
C LYS A 197 5.51 11.61 13.31
N MET A 198 4.58 11.11 12.48
CA MET A 198 4.25 11.68 11.18
C MET A 198 3.78 13.13 11.24
N GLN A 199 3.01 13.50 12.28
CA GLN A 199 2.52 14.88 12.48
C GLN A 199 3.63 15.91 12.77
N LYS A 200 4.86 15.44 13.02
CA LYS A 200 6.03 16.30 13.33
C LYS A 200 6.99 16.43 12.14
N LEU A 201 6.73 15.71 11.05
CA LEU A 201 7.49 15.77 9.79
C LEU A 201 6.87 16.79 8.84
#